data_d757eeb9df003a8ef7553e0fe8d74db4
#
_entry.id   d757eeb9df003a8ef7553e0fe8d74db4
#
_cell.length_a   1.000
_cell.length_b   1.000
_cell.length_c   1.000
_cell.angle_alpha   90.00
_cell.angle_beta   90.00
_cell.angle_gamma   90.00
#
_symmetry.space_group_name_H-M   'P 1'
#
loop_
_entity.id
_entity.type
_entity.pdbx_description
1 polymer ?
#
loop_
_entity_poly.entity_id
_entity_poly.type
_entity_poly.pdbx_seq_one_letter_code
_entity_poly.pdbx_strand_id
1 'polypeptide(L)'
;MKKFDIKRIIGFVVGVMIVVAVLFITDGKAEKELMGTWAYAYTTEYAEDLDVELTEYFEVTEGRYRWYMDREETKASLLKAYDEYFKSEEITEEDVIDSGYKSIEDCKAQWLEEDLKNIVDDYNEDAGAGTWQINQGTFLFIEDGTSREYKTEYRIDDNTLYLQTDGLILTKVK
;
A
#
# COMPACT_ATOMS: atom_id res chain seq x y z
N MET A 1 -17.74 -47.57 37.13
CA MET A 1 -16.98 -46.35 36.99
C MET A 1 -15.81 -46.60 36.03
N LYS A 2 -15.81 -45.96 34.83
CA LYS A 2 -14.66 -46.03 33.90
C LYS A 2 -13.51 -45.25 34.50
N LYS A 3 -12.38 -45.91 34.79
CA LYS A 3 -11.14 -45.21 35.18
C LYS A 3 -10.71 -44.31 34.02
N PHE A 4 -10.75 -43.02 34.24
CA PHE A 4 -10.20 -42.03 33.29
C PHE A 4 -8.68 -42.25 33.16
N ASP A 5 -8.22 -42.48 31.95
CA ASP A 5 -6.80 -42.71 31.69
C ASP A 5 -6.05 -41.38 31.69
N ILE A 6 -5.56 -40.99 32.85
CA ILE A 6 -4.84 -39.71 33.10
C ILE A 6 -3.69 -39.50 32.09
N LYS A 7 -3.01 -40.58 31.65
CA LYS A 7 -1.93 -40.48 30.67
C LYS A 7 -2.40 -39.99 29.29
N ARG A 8 -3.62 -40.38 28.89
CA ARG A 8 -4.22 -39.89 27.62
C ARG A 8 -4.63 -38.44 27.73
N ILE A 9 -5.13 -38.01 28.89
CA ILE A 9 -5.47 -36.62 29.11
C ILE A 9 -4.21 -35.72 29.10
N ILE A 10 -3.14 -36.13 29.78
CA ILE A 10 -1.87 -35.41 29.79
C ILE A 10 -1.28 -35.33 28.37
N GLY A 11 -1.29 -36.44 27.61
CA GLY A 11 -0.81 -36.45 26.22
C GLY A 11 -1.59 -35.49 25.32
N PHE A 12 -2.92 -35.41 25.49
CA PHE A 12 -3.77 -34.52 24.73
C PHE A 12 -3.49 -33.01 25.09
N VAL A 13 -3.39 -32.68 26.37
CA VAL A 13 -3.10 -31.32 26.84
C VAL A 13 -1.72 -30.86 26.39
N VAL A 14 -0.71 -31.72 26.48
CA VAL A 14 0.65 -31.39 25.98
C VAL A 14 0.63 -31.23 24.46
N GLY A 15 -0.07 -32.06 23.71
CA GLY A 15 -0.22 -31.95 22.27
C GLY A 15 -0.89 -30.60 21.86
N VAL A 16 -1.96 -30.21 22.54
CA VAL A 16 -2.64 -28.95 22.31
C VAL A 16 -1.74 -27.76 22.64
N MET A 17 -0.99 -27.80 23.76
CA MET A 17 -0.05 -26.72 24.10
C MET A 17 1.09 -26.57 23.10
N ILE A 18 1.61 -27.67 22.55
CA ILE A 18 2.65 -27.61 21.51
C ILE A 18 2.08 -26.99 20.23
N VAL A 19 0.90 -27.37 19.79
CA VAL A 19 0.25 -26.79 18.59
C VAL A 19 0.01 -25.29 18.78
N VAL A 20 -0.51 -24.89 19.93
CA VAL A 20 -0.73 -23.48 20.27
C VAL A 20 0.60 -22.72 20.28
N ALA A 21 1.64 -23.27 20.93
CA ALA A 21 2.96 -22.62 20.95
C ALA A 21 3.58 -22.48 19.55
N VAL A 22 3.44 -23.48 18.69
CA VAL A 22 3.90 -23.41 17.28
C VAL A 22 3.16 -22.33 16.51
N LEU A 23 1.82 -22.23 16.67
CA LEU A 23 1.03 -21.18 16.02
C LEU A 23 1.46 -19.79 16.49
N PHE A 24 1.64 -19.56 17.79
CA PHE A 24 2.13 -18.28 18.30
C PHE A 24 3.54 -17.91 17.81
N ILE A 25 4.43 -18.89 17.67
CA ILE A 25 5.80 -18.65 17.16
C ILE A 25 5.76 -18.32 15.66
N THR A 26 4.92 -18.97 14.87
CA THR A 26 4.80 -18.71 13.43
C THR A 26 4.13 -17.37 13.16
N ASP A 27 3.07 -17.02 13.89
CA ASP A 27 2.40 -15.73 13.73
C ASP A 27 3.33 -14.56 14.15
N GLY A 28 4.05 -14.67 15.27
CA GLY A 28 5.00 -13.64 15.70
C GLY A 28 6.22 -13.46 14.77
N LYS A 29 6.61 -14.48 14.00
CA LYS A 29 7.61 -14.35 12.94
C LYS A 29 7.03 -13.63 11.73
N ALA A 30 5.85 -14.04 11.30
CA ALA A 30 5.14 -13.45 10.19
C ALA A 30 4.80 -11.97 10.43
N GLU A 31 4.42 -11.58 11.64
CA GLU A 31 4.23 -10.19 12.03
C GLU A 31 5.49 -9.35 11.81
N LYS A 32 6.65 -9.84 12.23
CA LYS A 32 7.93 -9.13 12.04
C LYS A 32 8.34 -9.01 10.57
N GLU A 33 8.04 -10.01 9.76
CA GLU A 33 8.33 -9.99 8.32
C GLU A 33 7.45 -8.97 7.59
N LEU A 34 6.20 -8.81 8.01
CA LEU A 34 5.27 -7.82 7.48
C LEU A 34 5.63 -6.38 7.83
N MET A 35 6.21 -6.14 9.02
CA MET A 35 6.56 -4.78 9.43
C MET A 35 7.53 -4.11 8.46
N GLY A 36 7.26 -2.85 8.17
CA GLY A 36 8.06 -2.02 7.28
C GLY A 36 7.20 -1.25 6.29
N THR A 37 7.85 -0.69 5.31
CA THR A 37 7.20 0.03 4.22
C THR A 37 7.33 -0.78 2.94
N TRP A 38 6.21 -0.97 2.26
CA TRP A 38 6.06 -1.69 1.02
C TRP A 38 5.57 -0.73 -0.05
N ALA A 39 6.08 -0.83 -1.26
CA ALA A 39 5.73 0.03 -2.37
C ALA A 39 5.00 -0.75 -3.47
N TYR A 40 3.96 -0.16 -4.01
CA TYR A 40 3.25 -0.60 -5.21
C TYR A 40 3.39 0.48 -6.27
N ALA A 41 4.28 0.24 -7.25
CA ALA A 41 4.48 1.15 -8.37
C ALA A 41 3.64 0.71 -9.56
N TYR A 42 2.99 1.65 -10.22
CA TYR A 42 2.17 1.43 -11.41
C TYR A 42 2.23 2.63 -12.35
N THR A 43 1.93 2.39 -13.61
CA THR A 43 1.76 3.43 -14.60
C THR A 43 0.28 3.62 -14.85
N THR A 44 -0.18 4.86 -14.84
CA THR A 44 -1.54 5.24 -15.18
C THR A 44 -1.56 6.23 -16.33
N GLU A 45 -2.51 6.07 -17.24
CA GLU A 45 -2.85 7.10 -18.20
C GLU A 45 -3.62 8.19 -17.43
N TYR A 46 -2.95 9.34 -17.26
CA TYR A 46 -3.49 10.44 -16.45
C TYR A 46 -4.35 11.39 -17.29
N ALA A 47 -3.92 11.69 -18.52
CA ALA A 47 -4.65 12.43 -19.54
C ALA A 47 -4.40 11.78 -20.91
N GLU A 48 -5.13 12.19 -21.94
CA GLU A 48 -4.94 11.71 -23.29
C GLU A 48 -3.45 11.89 -23.66
N ASP A 49 -2.74 10.78 -23.89
CA ASP A 49 -1.31 10.72 -24.21
C ASP A 49 -0.30 11.10 -23.10
N LEU A 50 -0.74 11.14 -21.83
CA LEU A 50 0.14 11.40 -20.67
C LEU A 50 0.17 10.22 -19.70
N ASP A 51 1.23 9.44 -19.75
CA ASP A 51 1.52 8.37 -18.80
C ASP A 51 2.31 8.87 -17.60
N VAL A 52 1.83 8.56 -16.39
CA VAL A 52 2.50 8.91 -15.14
C VAL A 52 2.81 7.66 -14.32
N GLU A 53 4.07 7.55 -13.86
CA GLU A 53 4.46 6.53 -12.89
C GLU A 53 4.12 7.02 -11.48
N LEU A 54 3.26 6.27 -10.78
CA LEU A 54 2.84 6.56 -9.41
C LEU A 54 3.27 5.43 -8.48
N THR A 55 3.50 5.78 -7.22
CA THR A 55 3.83 4.81 -6.17
C THR A 55 2.92 5.01 -4.97
N GLU A 56 2.21 3.96 -4.61
CA GLU A 56 1.48 3.85 -3.35
C GLU A 56 2.33 3.12 -2.32
N TYR A 57 2.34 3.61 -1.10
CA TYR A 57 3.05 3.01 0.01
C TYR A 57 2.08 2.38 0.99
N PHE A 58 2.41 1.17 1.39
CA PHE A 58 1.75 0.45 2.46
C PHE A 58 2.73 0.32 3.64
N GLU A 59 2.51 1.09 4.68
CA GLU A 59 3.32 1.06 5.89
C GLU A 59 2.64 0.21 6.96
N VAL A 60 3.40 -0.76 7.48
CA VAL A 60 2.97 -1.68 8.55
C VAL A 60 3.89 -1.49 9.75
N THR A 61 3.32 -1.07 10.85
CA THR A 61 3.99 -0.91 12.14
C THR A 61 3.34 -1.83 13.18
N GLU A 62 3.78 -1.83 14.43
CA GLU A 62 3.20 -2.65 15.49
C GLU A 62 1.70 -2.32 15.68
N GLY A 63 0.84 -3.25 15.24
CA GLY A 63 -0.62 -3.16 15.35
C GLY A 63 -1.30 -2.08 14.50
N ARG A 64 -0.54 -1.34 13.66
CA ARG A 64 -1.09 -0.28 12.81
C ARG A 64 -0.64 -0.43 11.37
N TYR A 65 -1.51 -0.03 10.43
CA TYR A 65 -1.17 0.11 9.02
C TYR A 65 -1.67 1.44 8.48
N ARG A 66 -1.10 1.87 7.36
CA ARG A 66 -1.63 2.95 6.53
C ARG A 66 -1.19 2.78 5.08
N TRP A 67 -2.05 3.26 4.18
CA TRP A 67 -1.72 3.51 2.79
C TRP A 67 -1.48 5.00 2.60
N TYR A 68 -0.56 5.36 1.73
CA TYR A 68 -0.30 6.75 1.38
C TYR A 68 0.49 6.88 0.08
N MET A 69 0.44 8.06 -0.52
CA MET A 69 1.34 8.50 -1.58
C MET A 69 2.31 9.55 -1.02
N ASP A 70 3.58 9.50 -1.45
CA ASP A 70 4.57 10.51 -1.11
C ASP A 70 4.42 11.70 -2.06
N ARG A 71 4.14 12.89 -1.49
CA ARG A 71 3.86 14.10 -2.27
C ARG A 71 5.05 14.56 -3.11
N GLU A 72 6.28 14.48 -2.57
CA GLU A 72 7.47 14.95 -3.30
C GLU A 72 7.87 13.98 -4.41
N GLU A 73 7.70 12.68 -4.20
CA GLU A 73 7.92 11.68 -5.23
C GLU A 73 6.89 11.80 -6.36
N THR A 74 5.61 11.89 -6.03
CA THR A 74 4.54 12.07 -7.03
C THR A 74 4.74 13.37 -7.81
N LYS A 75 5.12 14.47 -7.14
CA LYS A 75 5.48 15.72 -7.80
C LYS A 75 6.61 15.57 -8.82
N ALA A 76 7.65 14.80 -8.47
CA ALA A 76 8.76 14.57 -9.39
C ALA A 76 8.31 13.75 -10.62
N SER A 77 7.46 12.73 -10.43
CA SER A 77 6.87 11.95 -11.52
C SER A 77 5.99 12.79 -12.44
N LEU A 78 5.12 13.63 -11.87
CA LEU A 78 4.26 14.55 -12.64
C LEU A 78 5.08 15.55 -13.48
N LEU A 79 6.07 16.20 -12.86
CA LEU A 79 6.92 17.16 -13.60
C LEU A 79 7.66 16.49 -14.76
N LYS A 80 8.17 15.27 -14.56
CA LYS A 80 8.80 14.49 -15.63
C LYS A 80 7.81 14.19 -16.76
N ALA A 81 6.60 13.77 -16.42
CA ALA A 81 5.56 13.48 -17.40
C ALA A 81 5.15 14.74 -18.18
N TYR A 82 5.00 15.91 -17.52
CA TYR A 82 4.73 17.16 -18.21
C TYR A 82 5.85 17.56 -19.17
N ASP A 83 7.12 17.40 -18.77
CA ASP A 83 8.25 17.68 -19.63
C ASP A 83 8.24 16.82 -20.90
N GLU A 84 7.91 15.54 -20.76
CA GLU A 84 7.78 14.59 -21.87
C GLU A 84 6.58 14.97 -22.75
N TYR A 85 5.42 15.28 -22.17
CA TYR A 85 4.21 15.68 -22.88
C TYR A 85 4.41 16.96 -23.69
N PHE A 86 4.92 18.04 -23.06
CA PHE A 86 5.17 19.30 -23.75
C PHE A 86 6.15 19.17 -24.92
N LYS A 87 7.12 18.25 -24.78
CA LYS A 87 8.08 17.94 -25.83
C LYS A 87 7.48 17.08 -26.95
N SER A 88 6.68 16.05 -26.63
CA SER A 88 6.09 15.16 -27.62
C SER A 88 5.06 15.86 -28.49
N GLU A 89 4.27 16.75 -27.88
CA GLU A 89 3.24 17.54 -28.57
C GLU A 89 3.80 18.85 -29.18
N GLU A 90 5.12 19.08 -29.09
CA GLU A 90 5.78 20.29 -29.62
C GLU A 90 5.14 21.60 -29.10
N ILE A 91 4.59 21.58 -27.84
CA ILE A 91 3.89 22.73 -27.26
C ILE A 91 4.86 23.88 -27.03
N THR A 92 4.52 25.06 -27.57
CA THR A 92 5.34 26.26 -27.52
C THR A 92 4.86 27.26 -26.46
N GLU A 93 5.68 28.27 -26.15
CA GLU A 93 5.24 29.40 -25.30
C GLU A 93 4.02 30.12 -25.86
N GLU A 94 3.91 30.24 -27.19
CA GLU A 94 2.76 30.88 -27.85
C GLU A 94 1.48 30.10 -27.61
N ASP A 95 1.52 28.79 -27.68
CA ASP A 95 0.36 27.89 -27.46
C ASP A 95 -0.17 28.01 -26.03
N VAL A 96 0.71 28.07 -25.03
CA VAL A 96 0.28 28.18 -23.63
C VAL A 96 -0.19 29.61 -23.29
N ILE A 97 0.36 30.63 -23.91
CA ILE A 97 -0.12 32.01 -23.76
C ILE A 97 -1.50 32.18 -24.40
N ASP A 98 -1.73 31.61 -25.58
CA ASP A 98 -3.04 31.62 -26.24
C ASP A 98 -4.09 30.83 -25.44
N SER A 99 -3.65 29.85 -24.66
CA SER A 99 -4.49 29.08 -23.72
C SER A 99 -4.75 29.80 -22.38
N GLY A 100 -4.16 30.99 -22.18
CA GLY A 100 -4.39 31.87 -21.02
C GLY A 100 -3.38 31.77 -19.90
N TYR A 101 -2.30 31.02 -20.06
CA TYR A 101 -1.19 30.95 -19.11
C TYR A 101 -0.15 32.05 -19.43
N LYS A 102 0.72 32.35 -18.46
CA LYS A 102 1.77 33.38 -18.64
C LYS A 102 3.04 32.85 -19.31
N SER A 103 3.32 31.55 -19.11
CA SER A 103 4.47 30.81 -19.63
C SER A 103 4.24 29.30 -19.51
N ILE A 104 5.11 28.50 -20.10
CA ILE A 104 5.12 27.03 -19.91
C ILE A 104 5.30 26.68 -18.43
N GLU A 105 6.19 27.38 -17.70
CA GLU A 105 6.40 27.16 -16.27
C GLU A 105 5.15 27.49 -15.44
N ASP A 106 4.45 28.58 -15.77
CA ASP A 106 3.19 28.96 -15.10
C ASP A 106 2.09 27.90 -15.35
N CYS A 107 1.99 27.40 -16.58
CA CYS A 107 1.07 26.32 -16.96
C CYS A 107 1.35 25.04 -16.14
N LYS A 108 2.60 24.56 -16.17
CA LYS A 108 3.02 23.38 -15.41
C LYS A 108 2.82 23.54 -13.90
N ALA A 109 3.08 24.74 -13.37
CA ALA A 109 2.88 25.01 -11.94
C ALA A 109 1.40 24.94 -11.53
N GLN A 110 0.49 25.43 -12.36
CA GLN A 110 -0.96 25.37 -12.09
C GLN A 110 -1.47 23.94 -12.20
N TRP A 111 -1.08 23.19 -13.25
CA TRP A 111 -1.41 21.79 -13.37
C TRP A 111 -0.92 20.98 -12.17
N LEU A 112 0.35 21.21 -11.78
CA LEU A 112 0.95 20.50 -10.66
C LEU A 112 0.20 20.74 -9.34
N GLU A 113 -0.27 21.94 -9.06
CA GLU A 113 -1.02 22.25 -7.85
C GLU A 113 -2.36 21.49 -7.83
N GLU A 114 -3.08 21.49 -8.95
CA GLU A 114 -4.35 20.78 -9.10
C GLU A 114 -4.15 19.27 -9.01
N ASP A 115 -3.15 18.74 -9.70
CA ASP A 115 -2.89 17.30 -9.75
C ASP A 115 -2.40 16.74 -8.41
N LEU A 116 -1.52 17.44 -7.72
CA LEU A 116 -1.09 17.05 -6.39
C LEU A 116 -2.24 17.03 -5.39
N LYS A 117 -3.18 17.94 -5.52
CA LYS A 117 -4.39 17.92 -4.71
C LYS A 117 -5.24 16.68 -5.03
N ASN A 118 -5.57 16.48 -6.29
CA ASN A 118 -6.49 15.42 -6.72
C ASN A 118 -5.87 14.02 -6.56
N ILE A 119 -4.58 13.84 -6.86
CA ILE A 119 -3.91 12.54 -6.83
C ILE A 119 -3.40 12.19 -5.43
N VAL A 120 -2.75 13.16 -4.73
CA VAL A 120 -2.07 12.86 -3.47
C VAL A 120 -2.92 13.22 -2.27
N ASP A 121 -3.42 14.46 -2.22
CA ASP A 121 -4.08 14.95 -1.01
C ASP A 121 -5.44 14.24 -0.83
N ASP A 122 -6.25 14.12 -1.90
CA ASP A 122 -7.52 13.41 -1.86
C ASP A 122 -7.31 11.90 -1.62
N TYR A 123 -6.28 11.27 -2.27
CA TYR A 123 -5.93 9.89 -1.99
C TYR A 123 -5.54 9.69 -0.52
N ASN A 124 -4.65 10.51 0.03
CA ASN A 124 -4.16 10.37 1.40
C ASN A 124 -5.25 10.65 2.46
N GLU A 125 -6.27 11.46 2.11
CA GLU A 125 -7.45 11.68 2.96
C GLU A 125 -8.35 10.44 2.99
N ASP A 126 -8.53 9.79 1.84
CA ASP A 126 -9.42 8.62 1.68
C ASP A 126 -8.69 7.28 1.88
N ALA A 127 -7.34 7.28 1.80
CA ALA A 127 -6.55 6.07 1.91
C ALA A 127 -6.68 5.41 3.29
N GLY A 128 -6.89 4.11 3.29
CA GLY A 128 -7.15 3.34 4.49
C GLY A 128 -5.99 3.36 5.49
N ALA A 129 -6.30 3.71 6.72
CA ALA A 129 -5.42 3.50 7.88
C ALA A 129 -6.20 2.78 8.99
N GLY A 130 -5.51 2.01 9.83
CA GLY A 130 -6.22 1.28 10.86
C GLY A 130 -5.33 0.36 11.66
N THR A 131 -5.95 -0.64 12.27
CA THR A 131 -5.27 -1.72 12.98
C THR A 131 -5.22 -2.98 12.14
N TRP A 132 -4.25 -3.82 12.42
CA TRP A 132 -4.10 -5.11 11.74
C TRP A 132 -3.73 -6.22 12.71
N GLN A 133 -4.01 -7.44 12.30
CA GLN A 133 -3.55 -8.66 12.96
C GLN A 133 -3.40 -9.80 11.96
N ILE A 134 -2.59 -10.79 12.31
CA ILE A 134 -2.51 -12.05 11.58
C ILE A 134 -3.36 -13.10 12.29
N ASN A 135 -4.10 -13.83 11.51
CA ASN A 135 -4.85 -14.98 11.99
C ASN A 135 -4.72 -16.13 11.00
N GLN A 136 -3.94 -17.14 11.34
CA GLN A 136 -3.76 -18.37 10.55
C GLN A 136 -3.38 -18.11 9.07
N GLY A 137 -2.41 -17.22 8.83
CA GLY A 137 -1.95 -16.89 7.47
C GLY A 137 -2.84 -15.92 6.72
N THR A 138 -3.85 -15.38 7.37
CA THR A 138 -4.70 -14.33 6.84
C THR A 138 -4.33 -13.00 7.49
N PHE A 139 -4.16 -11.98 6.68
CA PHE A 139 -3.99 -10.60 7.12
C PHE A 139 -5.35 -9.95 7.27
N LEU A 140 -5.65 -9.49 8.47
CA LEU A 140 -6.91 -8.88 8.85
C LEU A 140 -6.69 -7.41 9.12
N PHE A 141 -7.41 -6.56 8.41
CA PHE A 141 -7.40 -5.12 8.57
C PHE A 141 -8.70 -4.65 9.18
N ILE A 142 -8.62 -3.70 10.10
CA ILE A 142 -9.78 -2.98 10.65
C ILE A 142 -9.52 -1.49 10.42
N GLU A 143 -10.29 -0.89 9.54
CA GLU A 143 -10.15 0.50 9.15
C GLU A 143 -10.61 1.44 10.26
N ASP A 144 -9.87 2.54 10.48
CA ASP A 144 -10.19 3.54 11.48
C ASP A 144 -11.52 4.24 11.16
N GLY A 145 -12.30 4.52 12.20
CA GLY A 145 -13.60 5.17 12.06
C GLY A 145 -14.71 4.29 11.48
N THR A 146 -14.41 3.05 11.10
CA THR A 146 -15.38 2.07 10.63
C THR A 146 -15.30 0.79 11.46
N SER A 147 -16.30 -0.08 11.30
CA SER A 147 -16.26 -1.46 11.83
C SER A 147 -16.00 -2.48 10.70
N ARG A 148 -15.51 -2.02 9.56
CA ARG A 148 -15.25 -2.90 8.41
C ARG A 148 -13.99 -3.70 8.65
N GLU A 149 -14.12 -4.99 8.51
CA GLU A 149 -13.00 -5.92 8.46
C GLU A 149 -12.73 -6.31 7.02
N TYR A 150 -11.47 -6.19 6.60
CA TYR A 150 -10.97 -6.71 5.33
C TYR A 150 -10.02 -7.87 5.63
N LYS A 151 -10.16 -8.93 4.84
CA LYS A 151 -9.33 -10.13 4.97
C LYS A 151 -8.67 -10.44 3.65
N THR A 152 -7.35 -10.61 3.69
CA THR A 152 -6.61 -11.06 2.53
C THR A 152 -5.64 -12.16 2.93
N GLU A 153 -5.54 -13.21 2.13
CA GLU A 153 -4.42 -14.12 2.24
C GLU A 153 -3.16 -13.40 1.75
N TYR A 154 -2.03 -13.64 2.40
CA TYR A 154 -0.78 -13.03 2.03
C TYR A 154 0.34 -14.05 1.92
N ARG A 155 1.35 -13.71 1.16
CA ARG A 155 2.62 -14.42 1.09
C ARG A 155 3.75 -13.41 1.02
N ILE A 156 4.81 -13.66 1.78
CA ILE A 156 6.07 -12.93 1.68
C ILE A 156 7.10 -13.87 1.08
N ASP A 157 7.81 -13.38 0.06
CA ASP A 157 8.90 -14.06 -0.60
C ASP A 157 10.05 -13.05 -0.77
N ASP A 158 11.11 -13.22 0.03
CA ASP A 158 12.20 -12.25 0.19
C ASP A 158 11.66 -10.82 0.52
N ASN A 159 11.76 -9.91 -0.44
CA ASN A 159 11.32 -8.52 -0.32
C ASN A 159 9.99 -8.25 -1.04
N THR A 160 9.21 -9.29 -1.33
CA THR A 160 7.95 -9.17 -2.05
C THR A 160 6.80 -9.63 -1.19
N LEU A 161 5.79 -8.76 -1.05
CA LEU A 161 4.52 -9.05 -0.38
C LEU A 161 3.43 -9.21 -1.43
N TYR A 162 2.79 -10.37 -1.42
CA TYR A 162 1.62 -10.68 -2.26
C TYR A 162 0.36 -10.60 -1.40
N LEU A 163 -0.57 -9.71 -1.73
CA LEU A 163 -1.92 -9.65 -1.16
C LEU A 163 -2.88 -10.28 -2.17
N GLN A 164 -3.33 -11.51 -1.87
CA GLN A 164 -3.97 -12.36 -2.89
C GLN A 164 -5.37 -11.89 -3.28
N THR A 165 -6.15 -11.35 -2.34
CA THR A 165 -7.53 -10.93 -2.60
C THR A 165 -7.59 -9.76 -3.57
N ASP A 166 -6.63 -8.84 -3.47
CA ASP A 166 -6.57 -7.63 -4.29
C ASP A 166 -5.65 -7.80 -5.52
N GLY A 167 -4.92 -8.91 -5.59
CA GLY A 167 -3.93 -9.17 -6.63
C GLY A 167 -2.71 -8.23 -6.57
N LEU A 168 -2.49 -7.55 -5.44
CA LEU A 168 -1.41 -6.59 -5.27
C LEU A 168 -0.08 -7.28 -5.00
N ILE A 169 0.95 -6.78 -5.65
CA ILE A 169 2.35 -7.21 -5.47
C ILE A 169 3.16 -6.00 -5.06
N LEU A 170 3.64 -6.01 -3.81
CA LEU A 170 4.37 -4.90 -3.24
C LEU A 170 5.82 -5.29 -2.99
N THR A 171 6.72 -4.33 -3.14
CA THR A 171 8.15 -4.51 -2.87
C THR A 171 8.55 -3.79 -1.59
N LYS A 172 9.32 -4.45 -0.73
CA LYS A 172 9.80 -3.87 0.52
C LYS A 172 10.82 -2.78 0.25
N VAL A 173 10.62 -1.59 0.83
CA VAL A 173 11.54 -0.43 0.69
C VAL A 173 12.24 -0.07 1.99
N LYS A 174 11.65 -0.46 3.14
CA LYS A 174 12.24 -0.26 4.49
C LYS A 174 11.76 -1.32 5.47
#